data_ca56e56c17d93e1af23b46f6755e9163
#
_entry.id   ca56e56c17d93e1af23b46f6755e9163
#
_cell.length_a   1.000
_cell.length_b   1.000
_cell.length_c   1.000
_cell.angle_alpha   90.00
_cell.angle_beta   90.00
_cell.angle_gamma   90.00
#
_symmetry.space_group_name_H-M   'P 1'
#
loop_
_entity.id
_entity.type
_entity.pdbx_description
1 polymer ?
#
loop_
_entity_poly.entity_id
_entity_poly.type
_entity_poly.pdbx_seq_one_letter_code
_entity_poly.pdbx_strand_id
1 'polypeptide(L)'
;NVQFGFEAQANFLNDDYNSKLAHNADWYFNFLAGVKYTFGGNSKKSTKMVAAPVVPCEPQIIEKIVEKVVEVPVAAPAQEQAKAEPLRRDVLFAINRSTIANDQQYKVKDVIEYLKANPAAKVVVTGYADKGTGSSAINLRLADQRSKVVAKAIIAGGIAADRVVTKSMGDDMYQPYIDPIQNRVAICVAE
;
A
#
# COMPACT_ATOMS: atom_id res chain seq x y z
N ASN A 1 -11.83 25.00 25.58
CA ASN A 1 -11.66 25.97 24.49
C ASN A 1 -12.21 25.37 23.19
N VAL A 2 -13.07 26.13 22.53
CA VAL A 2 -13.63 25.78 21.22
C VAL A 2 -12.88 26.59 20.17
N GLN A 3 -12.32 25.93 19.17
CA GLN A 3 -11.69 26.58 18.01
C GLN A 3 -12.48 26.22 16.76
N PHE A 4 -12.85 27.23 15.99
CA PHE A 4 -13.45 27.08 14.69
C PHE A 4 -12.37 27.32 13.64
N GLY A 5 -12.20 26.37 12.73
CA GLY A 5 -11.28 26.48 11.61
C GLY A 5 -12.07 26.44 10.31
N PHE A 6 -11.80 27.39 9.42
CA PHE A 6 -12.30 27.40 8.05
C PHE A 6 -11.12 27.36 7.11
N GLU A 7 -11.13 26.42 6.19
CA GLU A 7 -10.14 26.34 5.12
C GLU A 7 -10.86 26.38 3.78
N ALA A 8 -10.45 27.30 2.93
CA ALA A 8 -10.94 27.41 1.56
C ALA A 8 -9.77 27.16 0.60
N GLN A 9 -9.89 26.19 -0.26
CA GLN A 9 -8.88 25.84 -1.23
C GLN A 9 -9.46 25.99 -2.64
N ALA A 10 -8.84 26.84 -3.45
CA ALA A 10 -9.14 26.99 -4.86
C ALA A 10 -8.09 26.22 -5.68
N ASN A 11 -8.51 25.29 -6.49
CA ASN A 11 -7.63 24.53 -7.35
C ASN A 11 -7.93 24.85 -8.81
N PHE A 12 -6.87 25.10 -9.56
CA PHE A 12 -6.90 25.37 -10.99
C PHE A 12 -6.30 24.20 -11.71
N LEU A 13 -7.09 23.52 -12.55
CA LEU A 13 -6.62 22.46 -13.41
C LEU A 13 -6.53 23.00 -14.85
N ASN A 14 -5.32 22.98 -15.38
CA ASN A 14 -5.12 23.22 -16.80
C ASN A 14 -5.46 21.93 -17.55
N ASP A 15 -6.59 21.91 -18.27
CA ASP A 15 -7.08 20.74 -18.99
C ASP A 15 -6.39 20.59 -20.36
N ASP A 16 -5.10 20.28 -20.36
CA ASP A 16 -4.39 19.85 -21.57
C ASP A 16 -4.65 18.37 -21.91
N TYR A 17 -5.41 17.66 -21.07
CA TYR A 17 -5.46 16.19 -21.16
C TYR A 17 -6.75 15.60 -21.70
N ASN A 18 -7.88 16.31 -21.81
CA ASN A 18 -9.14 15.65 -22.06
C ASN A 18 -10.16 16.33 -23.00
N SER A 19 -9.89 17.43 -23.66
CA SER A 19 -10.89 17.94 -24.61
C SER A 19 -10.29 18.52 -25.89
N LYS A 20 -10.65 17.88 -26.99
CA LYS A 20 -10.45 18.40 -28.36
C LYS A 20 -11.38 19.58 -28.68
N LEU A 21 -12.17 20.07 -27.73
CA LEU A 21 -13.24 21.04 -27.97
C LEU A 21 -13.50 21.92 -26.74
N ALA A 22 -12.63 22.79 -26.38
CA ALA A 22 -12.83 24.03 -25.64
C ALA A 22 -11.75 24.26 -24.57
N HIS A 23 -11.07 25.37 -24.67
CA HIS A 23 -10.19 25.92 -23.63
C HIS A 23 -11.03 26.41 -22.43
N ASN A 24 -11.58 25.53 -21.64
CA ASN A 24 -12.23 25.87 -20.40
C ASN A 24 -11.38 25.37 -19.23
N ALA A 25 -10.81 26.29 -18.49
CA ALA A 25 -10.15 26.00 -17.23
C ALA A 25 -11.19 25.56 -16.22
N ASP A 26 -11.05 24.35 -15.71
CA ASP A 26 -11.93 23.83 -14.66
C ASP A 26 -11.48 24.34 -13.30
N TRP A 27 -12.38 25.07 -12.63
CA TRP A 27 -12.19 25.54 -11.27
C TRP A 27 -12.99 24.67 -10.34
N TYR A 28 -12.36 24.12 -9.31
CA TYR A 28 -13.09 23.53 -8.21
C TYR A 28 -12.67 24.13 -6.88
N PHE A 29 -13.65 24.32 -6.02
CA PHE A 29 -13.47 24.91 -4.72
C PHE A 29 -13.78 23.89 -3.64
N ASN A 30 -12.84 23.67 -2.72
CA ASN A 30 -13.03 22.84 -1.55
C ASN A 30 -13.20 23.75 -0.33
N PHE A 31 -14.30 23.58 0.40
CA PHE A 31 -14.54 24.25 1.66
C PHE A 31 -14.53 23.21 2.78
N LEU A 32 -13.61 23.34 3.72
CA LEU A 32 -13.57 22.54 4.93
C LEU A 32 -13.94 23.42 6.14
N ALA A 33 -14.94 22.99 6.90
CA ALA A 33 -15.27 23.59 8.19
C ALA A 33 -14.95 22.55 9.29
N GLY A 34 -14.11 22.91 10.23
CA GLY A 34 -13.72 22.06 11.35
C GLY A 34 -14.00 22.70 12.70
N VAL A 35 -14.52 21.94 13.64
CA VAL A 35 -14.66 22.33 15.04
C VAL A 35 -13.75 21.47 15.89
N LYS A 36 -12.76 22.08 16.54
CA LYS A 36 -11.87 21.42 17.50
C LYS A 36 -12.32 21.78 18.92
N TYR A 37 -12.77 20.79 19.65
CA TYR A 37 -13.08 20.94 21.08
C TYR A 37 -12.00 20.31 21.92
N THR A 38 -11.35 21.11 22.80
CA THR A 38 -10.30 20.62 23.68
C THR A 38 -10.84 20.54 25.10
N PHE A 39 -11.01 19.33 25.62
CA PHE A 39 -11.38 19.08 27.02
C PHE A 39 -10.16 19.26 27.92
N GLY A 40 -10.31 20.07 28.94
CA GLY A 40 -9.53 20.26 30.15
C GLY A 40 -8.10 19.68 30.16
N GLY A 41 -7.15 20.52 29.99
CA GLY A 41 -5.77 20.26 30.34
C GLY A 41 -5.05 21.61 30.46
N ASN A 42 -4.54 21.90 31.67
CA ASN A 42 -3.63 23.01 31.88
C ASN A 42 -2.49 22.91 30.86
N SER A 43 -2.58 23.71 29.83
CA SER A 43 -1.50 23.93 28.87
C SER A 43 -0.33 24.55 29.60
N LYS A 44 0.62 23.73 30.06
CA LYS A 44 1.95 24.24 30.42
C LYS A 44 2.52 24.88 29.15
N LYS A 45 2.76 26.18 29.21
CA LYS A 45 3.42 26.94 28.15
C LYS A 45 4.69 26.18 27.75
N SER A 46 4.77 25.81 26.47
CA SER A 46 5.99 25.30 25.88
C SER A 46 7.09 26.33 26.04
N THR A 47 8.04 26.06 26.90
CA THR A 47 9.26 26.83 27.02
C THR A 47 10.02 26.66 25.71
N LYS A 48 10.33 27.76 25.05
CA LYS A 48 11.26 27.80 23.92
C LYS A 48 12.51 27.05 24.32
N MET A 49 12.86 26.01 23.59
CA MET A 49 14.17 25.36 23.69
C MET A 49 15.20 26.38 23.22
N VAL A 50 15.93 26.90 24.18
CA VAL A 50 17.17 27.64 23.92
C VAL A 50 18.19 26.60 23.50
N ALA A 51 18.76 26.75 22.32
CA ALA A 51 19.84 25.89 21.84
C ALA A 51 20.99 25.92 22.87
N ALA A 52 21.34 24.75 23.39
CA ALA A 52 22.52 24.58 24.24
C ALA A 52 23.79 24.85 23.40
N PRO A 53 24.80 25.50 23.98
CA PRO A 53 26.05 25.76 23.28
C PRO A 53 26.74 24.44 22.96
N VAL A 54 27.19 24.29 21.73
CA VAL A 54 28.00 23.18 21.25
C VAL A 54 29.36 23.29 21.94
N VAL A 55 29.63 22.37 22.87
CA VAL A 55 30.97 22.19 23.44
C VAL A 55 31.75 21.30 22.48
N PRO A 56 32.94 21.73 22.01
CA PRO A 56 33.79 20.89 21.17
C PRO A 56 34.29 19.70 22.00
N CYS A 57 33.98 18.47 21.60
CA CYS A 57 34.60 17.28 22.17
C CYS A 57 36.04 17.18 21.67
N GLU A 58 37.01 17.40 22.53
CA GLU A 58 38.39 16.96 22.33
C GLU A 58 38.45 15.42 22.30
N PRO A 59 39.26 14.84 21.38
CA PRO A 59 39.45 13.40 21.34
C PRO A 59 40.31 12.94 22.51
N GLN A 60 39.68 12.29 23.50
CA GLN A 60 40.43 11.56 24.52
C GLN A 60 40.87 10.21 23.96
N ILE A 61 42.15 10.10 23.73
CA ILE A 61 42.88 8.86 23.46
C ILE A 61 42.78 8.00 24.71
N ILE A 62 42.03 6.93 24.67
CA ILE A 62 42.11 5.86 25.68
C ILE A 62 42.92 4.72 25.07
N GLU A 63 44.24 4.76 25.34
CA GLU A 63 45.09 3.58 25.24
C GLU A 63 44.83 2.62 26.40
N LYS A 64 44.88 1.33 26.04
CA LYS A 64 44.96 0.15 26.88
C LYS A 64 43.68 -0.35 27.54
N ILE A 65 43.13 -1.39 26.98
CA ILE A 65 43.09 -2.71 27.62
C ILE A 65 43.18 -3.78 26.51
N VAL A 66 44.32 -4.40 26.41
CA VAL A 66 44.60 -5.65 25.72
C VAL A 66 44.15 -6.81 26.63
N GLU A 67 43.63 -7.86 26.04
CA GLU A 67 43.41 -9.22 26.49
C GLU A 67 42.07 -9.58 27.15
N LYS A 68 41.16 -10.08 26.33
CA LYS A 68 40.79 -11.50 26.38
C LYS A 68 39.94 -11.84 25.12
N VAL A 69 40.61 -12.47 24.16
CA VAL A 69 39.90 -13.09 23.01
C VAL A 69 39.15 -14.29 23.57
N VAL A 70 37.86 -14.13 23.78
CA VAL A 70 36.92 -15.24 23.81
C VAL A 70 36.42 -15.34 22.37
N GLU A 71 36.83 -16.38 21.67
CA GLU A 71 36.27 -16.78 20.38
C GLU A 71 34.78 -17.11 20.58
N VAL A 72 33.93 -16.12 20.41
CA VAL A 72 32.50 -16.34 20.14
C VAL A 72 32.43 -16.68 18.66
N PRO A 73 31.85 -17.81 18.25
CA PRO A 73 31.63 -18.06 16.83
C PRO A 73 30.78 -16.94 16.28
N VAL A 74 31.38 -16.12 15.41
CA VAL A 74 30.70 -15.08 14.68
C VAL A 74 29.68 -15.80 13.78
N ALA A 75 28.41 -15.81 14.22
CA ALA A 75 27.32 -16.09 13.32
C ALA A 75 27.50 -15.16 12.13
N ALA A 76 27.61 -15.74 10.95
CA ALA A 76 27.74 -15.01 9.69
C ALA A 76 26.73 -13.86 9.68
N PRO A 77 27.12 -12.63 9.31
CA PRO A 77 26.17 -11.53 9.24
C PRO A 77 25.03 -11.99 8.34
N ALA A 78 23.81 -12.03 8.90
CA ALA A 78 22.61 -12.19 8.09
C ALA A 78 22.71 -11.11 7.02
N GLN A 79 22.92 -11.53 5.78
CA GLN A 79 22.92 -10.63 4.64
C GLN A 79 21.58 -9.91 4.71
N GLU A 80 21.61 -8.62 4.97
CA GLU A 80 20.48 -7.74 4.84
C GLU A 80 20.07 -7.80 3.37
N GLN A 81 19.12 -8.71 3.11
CA GLN A 81 18.63 -8.93 1.75
C GLN A 81 18.03 -7.61 1.32
N ALA A 82 18.64 -6.98 0.33
CA ALA A 82 18.15 -5.76 -0.28
C ALA A 82 16.65 -5.97 -0.54
N LYS A 83 15.79 -5.16 0.11
CA LYS A 83 14.35 -5.26 -0.01
C LYS A 83 13.99 -5.15 -1.48
N ALA A 84 13.56 -6.24 -2.07
CA ALA A 84 13.19 -6.26 -3.48
C ALA A 84 12.03 -5.29 -3.72
N GLU A 85 12.03 -4.62 -4.86
CA GLU A 85 10.94 -3.72 -5.21
C GLU A 85 9.61 -4.48 -5.25
N PRO A 86 8.51 -3.92 -4.70
CA PRO A 86 7.24 -4.61 -4.65
C PRO A 86 6.69 -4.87 -6.05
N LEU A 87 6.25 -6.09 -6.30
CA LEU A 87 5.63 -6.47 -7.56
C LEU A 87 4.11 -6.35 -7.47
N ARG A 88 3.50 -5.59 -8.38
CA ARG A 88 2.05 -5.55 -8.58
C ARG A 88 1.64 -6.22 -9.89
N ARG A 89 0.61 -7.08 -9.84
CA ARG A 89 -0.04 -7.67 -11.02
C ARG A 89 -1.55 -7.69 -10.83
N ASP A 90 -2.27 -7.29 -11.87
CA ASP A 90 -3.71 -7.12 -11.87
C ASP A 90 -4.34 -8.16 -12.81
N VAL A 91 -4.95 -9.20 -12.24
CA VAL A 91 -5.60 -10.30 -12.96
C VAL A 91 -7.06 -9.93 -13.24
N LEU A 92 -7.41 -9.72 -14.50
CA LEU A 92 -8.74 -9.32 -14.93
C LEU A 92 -9.66 -10.53 -15.12
N PHE A 93 -10.97 -10.31 -14.89
CA PHE A 93 -11.98 -11.35 -15.02
C PHE A 93 -13.13 -10.91 -15.94
N ALA A 94 -13.72 -11.86 -16.63
CA ALA A 94 -14.96 -11.64 -17.37
C ALA A 94 -16.13 -11.37 -16.43
N ILE A 95 -17.20 -10.77 -16.98
CA ILE A 95 -18.43 -10.52 -16.23
C ILE A 95 -18.97 -11.82 -15.59
N ASN A 96 -19.39 -11.73 -14.34
CA ASN A 96 -19.93 -12.86 -13.58
C ASN A 96 -19.04 -14.12 -13.57
N ARG A 97 -17.72 -13.95 -13.74
CA ARG A 97 -16.74 -15.03 -13.71
C ARG A 97 -15.66 -14.80 -12.68
N SER A 98 -15.18 -15.91 -12.12
CA SER A 98 -14.02 -15.99 -11.25
C SER A 98 -12.93 -16.96 -11.76
N THR A 99 -13.05 -17.39 -13.04
CA THR A 99 -12.06 -18.25 -13.69
C THR A 99 -10.97 -17.38 -14.31
N ILE A 100 -9.69 -17.69 -14.06
CA ILE A 100 -8.57 -17.01 -14.67
C ILE A 100 -8.52 -17.38 -16.16
N ALA A 101 -8.65 -16.39 -17.03
CA ALA A 101 -8.56 -16.60 -18.47
C ALA A 101 -7.11 -16.92 -18.89
N ASN A 102 -6.94 -17.60 -20.03
CA ASN A 102 -5.62 -18.05 -20.49
C ASN A 102 -4.65 -16.87 -20.71
N ASP A 103 -5.17 -15.75 -21.19
CA ASP A 103 -4.44 -14.51 -21.40
C ASP A 103 -4.03 -13.79 -20.09
N GLN A 104 -4.57 -14.20 -18.96
CA GLN A 104 -4.23 -13.65 -17.63
C GLN A 104 -3.28 -14.54 -16.84
N GLN A 105 -3.03 -15.78 -17.26
CA GLN A 105 -2.23 -16.75 -16.53
C GLN A 105 -0.76 -16.32 -16.37
N TYR A 106 -0.21 -15.59 -17.34
CA TYR A 106 1.19 -15.12 -17.24
C TYR A 106 1.40 -14.18 -16.05
N LYS A 107 0.39 -13.38 -15.67
CA LYS A 107 0.45 -12.47 -14.52
C LYS A 107 0.59 -13.25 -13.21
N VAL A 108 -0.12 -14.37 -13.10
CA VAL A 108 0.01 -15.26 -11.94
C VAL A 108 1.38 -15.92 -11.91
N LYS A 109 1.93 -16.30 -13.07
CA LYS A 109 3.29 -16.85 -13.18
C LYS A 109 4.33 -15.84 -12.75
N ASP A 110 4.22 -14.57 -13.19
CA ASP A 110 5.14 -13.49 -12.76
C ASP A 110 5.17 -13.36 -11.23
N VAL A 111 3.99 -13.42 -10.56
CA VAL A 111 3.91 -13.37 -9.10
C VAL A 111 4.59 -14.59 -8.46
N ILE A 112 4.38 -15.79 -9.01
CA ILE A 112 5.01 -17.01 -8.52
C ILE A 112 6.54 -16.94 -8.66
N GLU A 113 7.05 -16.47 -9.80
CA GLU A 113 8.47 -16.32 -10.05
C GLU A 113 9.10 -15.30 -9.09
N TYR A 114 8.43 -14.16 -8.90
CA TYR A 114 8.87 -13.16 -7.93
C TYR A 114 8.95 -13.73 -6.51
N LEU A 115 7.92 -14.46 -6.07
CA LEU A 115 7.89 -15.05 -4.73
C LEU A 115 8.91 -16.20 -4.55
N LYS A 116 9.27 -16.89 -5.62
CA LYS A 116 10.37 -17.89 -5.61
C LYS A 116 11.73 -17.21 -5.51
N ALA A 117 11.92 -16.11 -6.23
CA ALA A 117 13.15 -15.32 -6.16
C ALA A 117 13.33 -14.61 -4.82
N ASN A 118 12.23 -14.31 -4.12
CA ASN A 118 12.21 -13.58 -2.84
C ASN A 118 11.53 -14.42 -1.74
N PRO A 119 12.24 -15.34 -1.06
CA PRO A 119 11.64 -16.26 -0.09
C PRO A 119 10.99 -15.58 1.12
N ALA A 120 11.44 -14.39 1.50
CA ALA A 120 10.88 -13.61 2.60
C ALA A 120 9.60 -12.83 2.21
N ALA A 121 9.37 -12.59 0.91
CA ALA A 121 8.23 -11.82 0.42
C ALA A 121 6.91 -12.56 0.62
N LYS A 122 5.85 -11.80 0.86
CA LYS A 122 4.47 -12.27 0.96
C LYS A 122 3.64 -11.61 -0.15
N VAL A 123 2.52 -12.22 -0.50
CA VAL A 123 1.59 -11.64 -1.47
C VAL A 123 0.22 -11.42 -0.85
N VAL A 124 -0.33 -10.22 -1.07
CA VAL A 124 -1.73 -9.90 -0.74
C VAL A 124 -2.51 -9.90 -2.05
N VAL A 125 -3.53 -10.75 -2.13
CA VAL A 125 -4.43 -10.87 -3.28
C VAL A 125 -5.76 -10.24 -2.92
N THR A 126 -6.06 -9.06 -3.45
CA THR A 126 -7.30 -8.32 -3.17
C THR A 126 -8.25 -8.43 -4.35
N GLY A 127 -9.42 -9.03 -4.14
CA GLY A 127 -10.46 -9.17 -5.16
C GLY A 127 -11.43 -7.99 -5.15
N TYR A 128 -11.84 -7.59 -6.35
CA TYR A 128 -12.83 -6.55 -6.62
C TYR A 128 -13.90 -7.01 -7.59
N ALA A 129 -15.03 -6.34 -7.57
CA ALA A 129 -16.11 -6.51 -8.54
C ALA A 129 -16.60 -5.13 -9.00
N ASP A 130 -17.09 -5.04 -10.22
CA ASP A 130 -17.61 -3.80 -10.77
C ASP A 130 -18.95 -3.41 -10.11
N LYS A 131 -19.09 -2.13 -9.78
CA LYS A 131 -20.30 -1.58 -9.16
C LYS A 131 -21.49 -1.50 -10.11
N GLY A 132 -21.24 -1.55 -11.41
CA GLY A 132 -22.27 -1.39 -12.45
C GLY A 132 -23.15 -2.62 -12.65
N THR A 133 -22.77 -3.78 -12.09
CA THR A 133 -23.49 -5.04 -12.31
C THR A 133 -23.66 -5.83 -11.02
N GLY A 134 -24.85 -6.42 -10.83
CA GLY A 134 -25.17 -7.25 -9.67
C GLY A 134 -25.53 -6.43 -8.42
N SER A 135 -25.77 -7.14 -7.32
CA SER A 135 -25.95 -6.54 -6.00
C SER A 135 -24.65 -6.60 -5.20
N SER A 136 -24.49 -5.73 -4.19
CA SER A 136 -23.29 -5.72 -3.34
C SER A 136 -22.99 -7.09 -2.71
N ALA A 137 -24.00 -7.86 -2.34
CA ALA A 137 -23.80 -9.21 -1.82
C ALA A 137 -23.22 -10.17 -2.88
N ILE A 138 -23.67 -10.07 -4.13
CA ILE A 138 -23.14 -10.85 -5.25
C ILE A 138 -21.72 -10.40 -5.55
N ASN A 139 -21.47 -9.10 -5.58
CA ASN A 139 -20.18 -8.50 -5.90
C ASN A 139 -19.14 -8.85 -4.82
N LEU A 140 -19.50 -8.83 -3.56
CA LEU A 140 -18.63 -9.28 -2.47
C LEU A 140 -18.24 -10.76 -2.62
N ARG A 141 -19.21 -11.62 -2.97
CA ARG A 141 -18.95 -13.05 -3.21
C ARG A 141 -18.06 -13.27 -4.44
N LEU A 142 -18.27 -12.54 -5.54
CA LEU A 142 -17.45 -12.63 -6.73
C LEU A 142 -16.01 -12.17 -6.46
N ALA A 143 -15.85 -11.09 -5.73
CA ALA A 143 -14.55 -10.57 -5.33
C ALA A 143 -13.79 -11.59 -4.45
N ASP A 144 -14.46 -12.19 -3.47
CA ASP A 144 -13.91 -13.27 -2.63
C ASP A 144 -13.49 -14.49 -3.47
N GLN A 145 -14.33 -14.93 -4.40
CA GLN A 145 -14.01 -16.04 -5.28
C GLN A 145 -12.80 -15.72 -6.19
N ARG A 146 -12.70 -14.50 -6.72
CA ARG A 146 -11.59 -14.06 -7.57
C ARG A 146 -10.27 -14.07 -6.80
N SER A 147 -10.24 -13.50 -5.60
CA SER A 147 -9.03 -13.52 -4.76
C SER A 147 -8.61 -14.95 -4.41
N LYS A 148 -9.56 -15.81 -4.05
CA LYS A 148 -9.30 -17.22 -3.69
C LYS A 148 -8.79 -18.05 -4.86
N VAL A 149 -9.32 -17.85 -6.07
CA VAL A 149 -8.87 -18.59 -7.26
C VAL A 149 -7.44 -18.23 -7.62
N VAL A 150 -7.08 -16.94 -7.56
CA VAL A 150 -5.70 -16.50 -7.80
C VAL A 150 -4.77 -17.01 -6.70
N ALA A 151 -5.16 -16.93 -5.44
CA ALA A 151 -4.38 -17.46 -4.33
C ALA A 151 -4.13 -18.97 -4.47
N LYS A 152 -5.16 -19.75 -4.85
CA LYS A 152 -5.02 -21.17 -5.12
C LYS A 152 -4.03 -21.46 -6.25
N ALA A 153 -4.07 -20.66 -7.32
CA ALA A 153 -3.13 -20.80 -8.43
C ALA A 153 -1.69 -20.51 -8.02
N ILE A 154 -1.47 -19.49 -7.16
CA ILE A 154 -0.15 -19.16 -6.61
C ILE A 154 0.36 -20.30 -5.72
N ILE A 155 -0.48 -20.84 -4.83
CA ILE A 155 -0.13 -21.96 -3.95
C ILE A 155 0.17 -23.22 -4.78
N ALA A 156 -0.64 -23.52 -5.79
CA ALA A 156 -0.40 -24.62 -6.73
C ALA A 156 0.92 -24.45 -7.50
N GLY A 157 1.41 -23.23 -7.69
CA GLY A 157 2.71 -22.91 -8.25
C GLY A 157 3.91 -23.18 -7.31
N GLY A 158 3.63 -23.70 -6.09
CA GLY A 158 4.66 -24.09 -5.12
C GLY A 158 4.99 -23.03 -4.07
N ILE A 159 4.13 -22.00 -3.90
CA ILE A 159 4.29 -21.00 -2.85
C ILE A 159 3.55 -21.48 -1.59
N ALA A 160 4.19 -21.34 -0.42
CA ALA A 160 3.62 -21.74 0.86
C ALA A 160 2.37 -20.88 1.20
N ALA A 161 1.33 -21.51 1.73
CA ALA A 161 0.02 -20.87 1.96
C ALA A 161 0.07 -19.73 2.98
N ASP A 162 1.00 -19.77 3.94
CA ASP A 162 1.25 -18.73 4.95
C ASP A 162 1.82 -17.42 4.37
N ARG A 163 2.33 -17.51 3.13
CA ARG A 163 2.82 -16.35 2.36
C ARG A 163 1.76 -15.71 1.47
N VAL A 164 0.56 -16.28 1.40
CA VAL A 164 -0.53 -15.83 0.51
C VAL A 164 -1.72 -15.36 1.33
N VAL A 165 -1.99 -14.07 1.33
CA VAL A 165 -3.13 -13.47 2.04
C VAL A 165 -4.19 -13.06 1.04
N THR A 166 -5.46 -13.39 1.31
CA THR A 166 -6.59 -12.98 0.46
C THR A 166 -7.43 -11.91 1.14
N LYS A 167 -7.88 -10.91 0.36
CA LYS A 167 -8.84 -9.90 0.77
C LYS A 167 -9.96 -9.79 -0.27
N SER A 168 -11.15 -9.38 0.17
CA SER A 168 -12.30 -9.13 -0.70
C SER A 168 -12.87 -7.75 -0.40
N MET A 169 -12.96 -6.91 -1.43
CA MET A 169 -13.49 -5.54 -1.34
C MET A 169 -14.86 -5.41 -2.02
N GLY A 170 -15.28 -6.43 -2.78
CA GLY A 170 -16.57 -6.37 -3.49
C GLY A 170 -16.64 -5.21 -4.47
N ASP A 171 -17.72 -4.44 -4.37
CA ASP A 171 -18.00 -3.20 -5.10
C ASP A 171 -17.85 -1.95 -4.21
N ASP A 172 -16.92 -1.98 -3.25
CA ASP A 172 -16.68 -0.92 -2.30
C ASP A 172 -16.47 0.44 -2.97
N MET A 173 -16.65 1.52 -2.18
CA MET A 173 -16.54 2.91 -2.64
C MET A 173 -15.18 3.21 -3.27
N TYR A 174 -14.12 2.58 -2.79
CA TYR A 174 -12.75 2.75 -3.28
C TYR A 174 -12.39 1.72 -4.33
N GLN A 175 -12.97 1.86 -5.52
CA GLN A 175 -12.62 1.02 -6.67
C GLN A 175 -11.23 1.37 -7.19
N PRO A 176 -10.39 0.37 -7.56
CA PRO A 176 -9.02 0.61 -8.02
C PRO A 176 -8.93 1.30 -9.38
N TYR A 177 -9.99 1.26 -10.18
CA TYR A 177 -10.04 1.84 -11.52
C TYR A 177 -11.28 2.70 -11.72
N ILE A 178 -11.13 3.75 -12.52
CA ILE A 178 -12.22 4.64 -12.93
C ILE A 178 -13.20 3.90 -13.85
N ASP A 179 -12.66 3.09 -14.77
CA ASP A 179 -13.48 2.23 -15.65
C ASP A 179 -14.07 1.07 -14.85
N PRO A 180 -15.42 0.97 -14.75
CA PRO A 180 -16.08 -0.12 -14.03
C PRO A 180 -15.69 -1.51 -14.52
N ILE A 181 -15.42 -1.68 -15.81
CA ILE A 181 -15.07 -2.98 -16.40
C ILE A 181 -13.74 -3.49 -15.82
N GLN A 182 -12.78 -2.60 -15.60
CA GLN A 182 -11.47 -2.94 -15.06
C GLN A 182 -11.53 -3.32 -13.56
N ASN A 183 -12.61 -2.99 -12.87
CA ASN A 183 -12.82 -3.38 -11.48
C ASN A 183 -13.22 -4.87 -11.32
N ARG A 184 -13.37 -5.61 -12.40
CA ARG A 184 -13.46 -7.08 -12.38
C ARG A 184 -12.06 -7.69 -12.25
N VAL A 185 -11.41 -7.49 -11.12
CA VAL A 185 -9.97 -7.72 -10.96
C VAL A 185 -9.63 -8.38 -9.63
N ALA A 186 -8.54 -9.15 -9.63
CA ALA A 186 -7.80 -9.50 -8.42
C ALA A 186 -6.41 -8.88 -8.51
N ILE A 187 -6.10 -7.98 -7.60
CA ILE A 187 -4.83 -7.27 -7.53
C ILE A 187 -3.90 -8.05 -6.61
N CYS A 188 -2.75 -8.46 -7.14
CA CYS A 188 -1.69 -9.13 -6.39
C CYS A 188 -0.59 -8.10 -6.10
N VAL A 189 -0.28 -7.89 -4.83
CA VAL A 189 0.86 -7.07 -4.38
C VAL A 189 1.79 -7.98 -3.59
N ALA A 190 2.99 -8.20 -4.11
CA ALA A 190 4.03 -9.00 -3.47
C ALA A 190 5.16 -8.09 -2.96
N GLU A 191 5.50 -8.21 -1.68
CA GLU A 191 6.51 -7.39 -0.98
C GLU A 191 7.22 -8.18 0.12
#